data_8106a5da2277d20fbcd426b1e78fae9f
#
_entry.id   8106a5da2277d20fbcd426b1e78fae9f
#
_cell.length_a   1.000
_cell.length_b   1.000
_cell.length_c   1.000
_cell.angle_alpha   90.00
_cell.angle_beta   90.00
_cell.angle_gamma   90.00
#
_symmetry.space_group_name_H-M   'P 1'
#
loop_
_entity.id
_entity.type
_entity.pdbx_description
1 polymer ?
#
loop_
_entity_poly.entity_id
_entity_poly.type
_entity_poly.pdbx_seq_one_letter_code
_entity_poly.pdbx_strand_id
1 'polypeptide(L)'
;MKYNKTILILTTSLFLVSTHLIKAQELLTNVYGRETYSLNGKWQYIVDPYETGFYDYRFKEKHEKDPGAYWNSGVPKDKTAMVEHGYDDKNTLNVPGDWNSQDPIFLYYEGTVWYKKSFDYKKKAESNRLFLYFGAVNYQAEVYLNGKKLGSHKGGFTPFQFEIDDSILKEKDNYVVVKVDNKRHKDEVPTVNTDWWNFGGITRDVMVVETPAVFVEDYFIQLNTETVALKPNMKKAEVTGWVKLNGAKTGEEVTIEIPELKAKTTITYSNSLTPFSMKLSKVELWSDVNPKRYELVISVADDVLKEKIGLRKIEVDGKKILLNGRPVFLRGICMHEEVPTEMRRAKTREDALELLGWAKELNCNFIRLAHYPHNEQIVRAADSLGILLWSEIPVYWTIDFGNAAVLEKAKVQLKEMITRDRNKPSVIIWSVGNETPVSPTRTEFMKNLVLAAKSMDSTRLISAALEVHYNKDKNTINDPLGAYTDVVSVNEYLGWYIGLPSYCQTAQWETIYDKPLIFSETGAGAKGGFHADSLTRWSEEYQEWFYKEQVKMMKRMPDNYTGLTPWILADFRSPKRNNPTYQEGWNRKGLIDEKGNKKKAFYELKKYYDELATEQSKEK
;
A
#
# COMPACT_ATOMS: atom_id res chain seq x y z
N MET A 1 -61.40 -7.39 -55.30
CA MET A 1 -60.92 -6.78 -54.05
C MET A 1 -59.44 -7.04 -53.93
N LYS A 2 -58.61 -6.01 -54.15
CA LYS A 2 -57.14 -6.09 -54.05
C LYS A 2 -56.74 -5.59 -52.67
N TYR A 3 -56.08 -6.43 -51.84
CA TYR A 3 -55.48 -6.02 -50.57
C TYR A 3 -54.07 -5.49 -50.83
N ASN A 4 -53.84 -4.20 -50.54
CA ASN A 4 -52.53 -3.60 -50.46
C ASN A 4 -51.89 -3.93 -49.11
N LYS A 5 -50.73 -4.58 -49.11
CA LYS A 5 -49.88 -4.78 -47.91
C LYS A 5 -48.91 -3.58 -47.86
N THR A 6 -49.14 -2.70 -46.89
CA THR A 6 -48.17 -1.66 -46.55
C THR A 6 -47.12 -2.27 -45.61
N ILE A 7 -45.87 -2.34 -46.04
CA ILE A 7 -44.71 -2.75 -45.25
C ILE A 7 -44.23 -1.54 -44.44
N LEU A 8 -44.38 -1.61 -43.13
CA LEU A 8 -43.84 -0.62 -42.18
C LEU A 8 -42.39 -0.98 -41.89
N ILE A 9 -41.45 -0.21 -42.44
CA ILE A 9 -40.02 -0.35 -42.14
C ILE A 9 -39.74 0.43 -40.85
N LEU A 10 -39.53 -0.29 -39.72
CA LEU A 10 -39.07 0.25 -38.46
C LEU A 10 -37.55 0.42 -38.57
N THR A 11 -37.06 1.64 -38.75
CA THR A 11 -35.64 1.98 -38.61
C THR A 11 -35.31 2.14 -37.12
N THR A 12 -34.73 1.11 -36.53
CA THR A 12 -34.12 1.16 -35.17
C THR A 12 -32.79 1.91 -35.30
N SER A 13 -32.78 3.18 -34.92
CA SER A 13 -31.55 3.94 -34.72
C SER A 13 -30.81 3.42 -33.48
N LEU A 14 -29.78 2.63 -33.70
CA LEU A 14 -28.85 2.22 -32.65
C LEU A 14 -28.03 3.47 -32.25
N PHE A 15 -28.38 4.12 -31.13
CA PHE A 15 -27.49 5.08 -30.49
C PHE A 15 -26.34 4.30 -29.89
N LEU A 16 -25.20 4.24 -30.59
CA LEU A 16 -23.91 3.89 -29.99
C LEU A 16 -23.54 4.99 -29.00
N VAL A 17 -23.88 4.81 -27.74
CA VAL A 17 -23.26 5.56 -26.65
C VAL A 17 -21.82 5.05 -26.58
N SER A 18 -20.89 5.76 -27.21
CA SER A 18 -19.47 5.51 -27.00
C SER A 18 -19.13 5.95 -25.57
N THR A 19 -19.24 5.05 -24.62
CA THR A 19 -18.58 5.19 -23.32
C THR A 19 -17.09 5.19 -23.60
N HIS A 20 -16.50 6.36 -23.68
CA HIS A 20 -15.05 6.49 -23.57
C HIS A 20 -14.68 6.02 -22.16
N LEU A 21 -14.44 4.72 -22.01
CA LEU A 21 -13.68 4.20 -20.89
C LEU A 21 -12.33 4.91 -20.94
N ILE A 22 -12.16 5.95 -20.13
CA ILE A 22 -10.85 6.54 -19.88
C ILE A 22 -10.03 5.39 -19.29
N LYS A 23 -9.20 4.80 -20.13
CA LYS A 23 -8.30 3.70 -19.73
C LYS A 23 -7.41 4.27 -18.66
N ALA A 24 -7.40 3.66 -17.47
CA ALA A 24 -6.50 4.07 -16.38
C ALA A 24 -5.08 4.16 -16.96
N GLN A 25 -4.45 5.31 -16.80
CA GLN A 25 -3.11 5.55 -17.29
C GLN A 25 -2.15 4.60 -16.56
N GLU A 26 -1.19 4.01 -17.26
CA GLU A 26 -0.15 3.18 -16.64
C GLU A 26 0.62 4.03 -15.62
N LEU A 27 0.89 3.46 -14.44
CA LEU A 27 1.57 4.17 -13.37
C LEU A 27 3.01 4.52 -13.77
N LEU A 28 3.37 5.79 -13.64
CA LEU A 28 4.74 6.25 -13.76
C LEU A 28 5.55 5.79 -12.54
N THR A 29 6.55 4.95 -12.77
CA THR A 29 7.36 4.40 -11.68
C THR A 29 8.46 5.35 -11.24
N ASN A 30 8.84 5.19 -9.98
CA ASN A 30 9.96 5.92 -9.36
C ASN A 30 9.87 7.45 -9.52
N VAL A 31 8.76 8.04 -9.13
CA VAL A 31 8.55 9.49 -9.18
C VAL A 31 9.57 10.24 -8.31
N TYR A 32 9.94 9.67 -7.14
CA TYR A 32 10.96 10.27 -6.26
C TYR A 32 12.39 10.23 -6.81
N GLY A 33 12.65 9.48 -7.86
CA GLY A 33 13.92 9.48 -8.60
C GLY A 33 13.95 10.45 -9.78
N ARG A 34 12.89 11.24 -9.96
CA ARG A 34 12.72 12.22 -11.04
C ARG A 34 12.71 13.63 -10.51
N GLU A 35 12.82 14.56 -11.42
CA GLU A 35 12.63 15.96 -11.12
C GLU A 35 11.14 16.27 -10.98
N THR A 36 10.74 16.83 -9.84
CA THR A 36 9.33 17.07 -9.51
C THR A 36 9.14 18.47 -8.95
N TYR A 37 7.97 19.03 -9.18
CA TYR A 37 7.51 20.26 -8.53
C TYR A 37 6.42 19.91 -7.52
N SER A 38 6.68 20.17 -6.24
CA SER A 38 5.77 19.84 -5.15
C SER A 38 4.58 20.79 -5.09
N LEU A 39 3.39 20.24 -5.00
CA LEU A 39 2.16 20.96 -4.69
C LEU A 39 1.73 20.78 -3.22
N ASN A 40 2.57 20.19 -2.39
CA ASN A 40 2.31 20.03 -0.96
C ASN A 40 2.11 21.38 -0.24
N GLY A 41 1.64 21.31 0.99
CA GLY A 41 1.40 22.47 1.84
C GLY A 41 -0.08 22.75 2.03
N LYS A 42 -0.46 24.00 2.24
CA LYS A 42 -1.87 24.39 2.47
C LYS A 42 -2.67 24.37 1.17
N TRP A 43 -3.82 23.70 1.22
CA TRP A 43 -4.83 23.69 0.18
C TRP A 43 -6.13 24.26 0.75
N GLN A 44 -6.79 25.12 0.02
CA GLN A 44 -8.14 25.61 0.35
C GLN A 44 -9.12 24.45 0.25
N TYR A 45 -10.22 24.47 1.03
CA TYR A 45 -11.20 23.42 0.97
C TYR A 45 -12.65 23.92 1.11
N ILE A 46 -13.59 23.11 0.60
CA ILE A 46 -15.03 23.24 0.81
C ILE A 46 -15.56 21.87 1.25
N VAL A 47 -16.35 21.83 2.33
CA VAL A 47 -17.05 20.62 2.76
C VAL A 47 -18.37 20.52 2.01
N ASP A 48 -18.62 19.38 1.35
CA ASP A 48 -19.80 19.20 0.50
C ASP A 48 -20.51 17.86 0.77
N PRO A 49 -21.16 17.70 1.94
CA PRO A 49 -21.76 16.42 2.35
C PRO A 49 -22.92 15.98 1.47
N TYR A 50 -23.51 16.89 0.72
CA TYR A 50 -24.63 16.63 -0.20
C TYR A 50 -24.23 16.61 -1.66
N GLU A 51 -22.95 16.82 -1.98
CA GLU A 51 -22.38 16.86 -3.34
C GLU A 51 -23.04 17.93 -4.25
N THR A 52 -23.47 19.04 -3.64
CA THR A 52 -24.09 20.16 -4.35
C THR A 52 -23.13 20.86 -5.30
N GLY A 53 -21.82 20.74 -5.07
CA GLY A 53 -20.79 21.22 -5.99
C GLY A 53 -20.64 20.37 -7.24
N PHE A 54 -21.10 19.10 -7.17
CA PHE A 54 -20.99 18.13 -8.27
C PHE A 54 -22.30 17.91 -9.02
N TYR A 55 -23.43 17.77 -8.30
CA TYR A 55 -24.75 17.55 -8.86
C TYR A 55 -25.61 18.82 -8.88
N ASP A 56 -26.44 18.95 -9.89
CA ASP A 56 -27.53 19.91 -9.90
C ASP A 56 -28.72 19.44 -9.00
N TYR A 57 -29.76 20.26 -8.86
CA TYR A 57 -30.96 19.93 -8.05
C TYR A 57 -31.80 18.76 -8.60
N ARG A 58 -31.45 18.24 -9.79
CA ARG A 58 -32.05 17.04 -10.39
C ARG A 58 -31.15 15.81 -10.28
N PHE A 59 -30.07 15.87 -9.48
CA PHE A 59 -29.04 14.84 -9.35
C PHE A 59 -28.34 14.47 -10.68
N LYS A 60 -28.18 15.45 -11.57
CA LYS A 60 -27.35 15.32 -12.76
C LYS A 60 -26.00 15.98 -12.51
N GLU A 61 -24.93 15.36 -13.01
CA GLU A 61 -23.61 15.97 -12.97
C GLU A 61 -23.66 17.34 -13.67
N LYS A 62 -23.12 18.36 -13.00
CA LYS A 62 -23.07 19.72 -13.51
C LYS A 62 -22.20 19.75 -14.78
N HIS A 63 -22.60 20.60 -15.73
CA HIS A 63 -21.82 20.81 -16.94
C HIS A 63 -20.47 21.48 -16.59
N GLU A 64 -19.42 21.17 -17.35
CA GLU A 64 -18.07 21.72 -17.17
C GLU A 64 -18.03 23.24 -16.96
N LYS A 65 -18.85 23.99 -17.70
CA LYS A 65 -18.93 25.47 -17.61
C LYS A 65 -19.97 26.00 -16.61
N ASP A 66 -20.58 25.13 -15.81
CA ASP A 66 -21.56 25.56 -14.81
C ASP A 66 -20.86 26.44 -13.76
N PRO A 67 -21.31 27.69 -13.55
CA PRO A 67 -20.69 28.58 -12.58
C PRO A 67 -20.85 28.10 -11.14
N GLY A 68 -21.86 27.27 -10.83
CA GLY A 68 -22.07 26.66 -9.54
C GLY A 68 -21.28 25.37 -9.29
N ALA A 69 -20.47 24.90 -10.26
CA ALA A 69 -19.63 23.72 -10.10
C ALA A 69 -18.36 24.07 -9.30
N TYR A 70 -18.05 23.25 -8.25
CA TYR A 70 -16.94 23.55 -7.35
C TYR A 70 -15.54 23.33 -7.96
N TRP A 71 -15.43 22.70 -9.12
CA TRP A 71 -14.17 22.64 -9.89
C TRP A 71 -13.85 23.92 -10.66
N ASN A 72 -14.78 24.87 -10.73
CA ASN A 72 -14.51 26.20 -11.23
C ASN A 72 -13.93 27.09 -10.13
N SER A 73 -13.30 28.19 -10.49
CA SER A 73 -12.57 29.02 -9.52
C SER A 73 -13.44 29.67 -8.46
N GLY A 74 -14.75 29.82 -8.73
CA GLY A 74 -15.66 30.53 -7.84
C GLY A 74 -15.36 32.03 -7.68
N VAL A 75 -14.49 32.60 -8.54
CA VAL A 75 -14.14 34.02 -8.50
C VAL A 75 -15.17 34.83 -9.28
N PRO A 76 -15.81 35.85 -8.66
CA PRO A 76 -16.74 36.73 -9.37
C PRO A 76 -16.06 37.42 -10.54
N LYS A 77 -16.71 37.41 -11.71
CA LYS A 77 -16.23 38.14 -12.90
C LYS A 77 -16.44 39.65 -12.75
N ASP A 78 -17.51 40.02 -12.09
CA ASP A 78 -17.86 41.38 -11.76
C ASP A 78 -18.82 41.40 -10.55
N LYS A 79 -19.22 42.57 -10.10
CA LYS A 79 -20.10 42.74 -8.93
C LYS A 79 -21.53 42.20 -9.10
N THR A 80 -21.94 41.82 -10.30
CA THR A 80 -23.27 41.25 -10.60
C THR A 80 -23.24 39.74 -10.73
N ALA A 81 -22.05 39.12 -10.76
CA ALA A 81 -21.89 37.67 -10.89
C ALA A 81 -22.44 36.97 -9.63
N MET A 82 -23.36 36.05 -9.81
CA MET A 82 -23.86 35.18 -8.77
C MET A 82 -22.85 34.06 -8.52
N VAL A 83 -22.18 34.12 -7.37
CA VAL A 83 -21.24 33.09 -6.92
C VAL A 83 -21.71 32.61 -5.56
N GLU A 84 -22.09 31.32 -5.47
CA GLU A 84 -22.63 30.69 -4.27
C GLU A 84 -21.60 29.84 -3.52
N HIS A 85 -20.42 29.69 -4.06
CA HIS A 85 -19.31 28.99 -3.42
C HIS A 85 -18.00 29.74 -3.60
N GLY A 86 -17.03 29.47 -2.75
CA GLY A 86 -15.72 30.09 -2.86
C GLY A 86 -14.71 29.37 -2.00
N TYR A 87 -13.47 29.38 -2.47
CA TYR A 87 -12.32 28.90 -1.71
C TYR A 87 -11.71 30.09 -0.95
N ASP A 88 -11.57 29.94 0.36
CA ASP A 88 -11.05 30.99 1.26
C ASP A 88 -9.72 30.53 1.88
N ASP A 89 -8.74 31.43 1.95
CA ASP A 89 -7.44 31.16 2.58
C ASP A 89 -7.52 30.90 4.10
N LYS A 90 -8.66 31.25 4.73
CA LYS A 90 -8.92 30.89 6.13
C LYS A 90 -9.29 29.43 6.32
N ASN A 91 -9.84 28.80 5.28
CA ASN A 91 -10.25 27.40 5.27
C ASN A 91 -9.22 26.57 4.51
N THR A 92 -8.18 26.11 5.22
CA THR A 92 -7.10 25.32 4.60
C THR A 92 -6.81 24.04 5.34
N LEU A 93 -6.50 22.98 4.59
CA LEU A 93 -5.98 21.70 5.07
C LEU A 93 -4.57 21.51 4.54
N ASN A 94 -3.70 20.87 5.32
CA ASN A 94 -2.37 20.52 4.89
C ASN A 94 -2.40 19.26 4.01
N VAL A 95 -1.70 19.30 2.90
CA VAL A 95 -1.45 18.17 2.00
C VAL A 95 0.06 17.94 1.98
N PRO A 96 0.56 16.71 2.17
CA PRO A 96 -0.17 15.51 2.56
C PRO A 96 -0.76 15.59 3.97
N GLY A 97 -1.94 14.97 4.13
CA GLY A 97 -2.58 14.84 5.45
C GLY A 97 -4.04 14.38 5.34
N ASP A 98 -4.49 13.70 6.36
CA ASP A 98 -5.90 13.40 6.52
C ASP A 98 -6.64 14.62 7.12
N TRP A 99 -7.91 14.79 6.79
CA TRP A 99 -8.69 15.88 7.37
C TRP A 99 -9.14 15.59 8.81
N ASN A 100 -9.27 14.29 9.18
CA ASN A 100 -9.83 13.88 10.47
C ASN A 100 -8.98 14.31 11.67
N SER A 101 -7.66 14.48 11.46
CA SER A 101 -6.72 14.90 12.49
C SER A 101 -6.45 16.41 12.52
N GLN A 102 -6.86 17.15 11.50
CA GLN A 102 -6.48 18.56 11.34
C GLN A 102 -7.48 19.56 11.95
N ASP A 103 -8.76 19.16 12.08
CA ASP A 103 -9.79 19.99 12.72
C ASP A 103 -10.80 19.07 13.42
N PRO A 104 -11.20 19.36 14.68
CA PRO A 104 -12.17 18.56 15.43
C PRO A 104 -13.51 18.34 14.71
N ILE A 105 -13.95 19.26 13.84
CA ILE A 105 -15.19 19.11 13.06
C ILE A 105 -15.16 17.92 12.11
N PHE A 106 -13.96 17.49 11.70
CA PHE A 106 -13.78 16.38 10.79
C PHE A 106 -13.51 15.03 11.47
N LEU A 107 -13.41 14.98 12.80
CA LEU A 107 -12.96 13.76 13.50
C LEU A 107 -13.72 12.50 13.04
N TYR A 108 -15.03 12.57 12.91
CA TYR A 108 -15.89 11.47 12.43
C TYR A 108 -16.46 11.70 11.03
N TYR A 109 -15.98 12.73 10.31
CA TYR A 109 -16.54 13.06 9.02
C TYR A 109 -16.15 12.02 7.96
N GLU A 110 -17.16 11.43 7.35
CA GLU A 110 -17.09 10.65 6.12
C GLU A 110 -18.01 11.31 5.09
N GLY A 111 -17.44 11.72 3.96
CA GLY A 111 -18.15 12.48 2.96
C GLY A 111 -17.24 13.11 1.93
N THR A 112 -17.79 14.07 1.20
CA THR A 112 -17.08 14.79 0.15
C THR A 112 -16.45 16.08 0.69
N VAL A 113 -15.16 16.27 0.37
CA VAL A 113 -14.40 17.50 0.55
C VAL A 113 -13.73 17.87 -0.77
N TRP A 114 -13.91 19.12 -1.18
CA TRP A 114 -13.23 19.68 -2.34
C TRP A 114 -11.99 20.42 -1.89
N TYR A 115 -10.87 20.12 -2.54
CA TYR A 115 -9.58 20.77 -2.32
C TYR A 115 -9.21 21.64 -3.50
N LYS A 116 -8.56 22.79 -3.25
CA LYS A 116 -8.02 23.65 -4.31
C LYS A 116 -6.61 24.12 -3.99
N LYS A 117 -5.72 24.06 -4.98
CA LYS A 117 -4.35 24.59 -4.94
C LYS A 117 -4.07 25.42 -6.17
N SER A 118 -3.66 26.66 -5.97
CA SER A 118 -3.13 27.52 -7.04
C SER A 118 -1.63 27.37 -7.13
N PHE A 119 -1.09 27.43 -8.35
CA PHE A 119 0.35 27.31 -8.61
C PHE A 119 0.72 27.90 -9.97
N ASP A 120 1.97 28.32 -10.08
CA ASP A 120 2.59 28.72 -11.34
C ASP A 120 3.54 27.63 -11.80
N TYR A 121 3.54 27.33 -13.08
CA TYR A 121 4.44 26.32 -13.65
C TYR A 121 4.80 26.63 -15.08
N LYS A 122 6.10 26.63 -15.37
CA LYS A 122 6.63 26.79 -16.71
C LYS A 122 7.43 25.54 -17.09
N LYS A 123 7.06 24.89 -18.20
CA LYS A 123 7.80 23.75 -18.76
C LYS A 123 9.26 24.14 -19.03
N LYS A 124 10.17 23.22 -18.77
CA LYS A 124 11.61 23.39 -19.09
C LYS A 124 11.90 23.32 -20.57
N ALA A 125 11.16 22.47 -21.29
CA ALA A 125 11.18 22.39 -22.74
C ALA A 125 9.76 22.17 -23.28
N GLU A 126 9.43 22.79 -24.42
CA GLU A 126 8.11 22.68 -25.03
C GLU A 126 7.73 21.23 -25.36
N SER A 127 8.70 20.41 -25.74
CA SER A 127 8.50 18.98 -26.05
C SER A 127 8.25 18.11 -24.82
N ASN A 128 8.49 18.60 -23.60
CA ASN A 128 8.33 17.82 -22.38
C ASN A 128 6.86 17.53 -22.09
N ARG A 129 6.62 16.43 -21.41
CA ARG A 129 5.29 15.99 -20.98
C ARG A 129 5.15 16.18 -19.47
N LEU A 130 3.96 16.53 -19.03
CA LEU A 130 3.67 16.80 -17.63
C LEU A 130 2.64 15.83 -17.09
N PHE A 131 2.87 15.39 -15.88
CA PHE A 131 1.96 14.51 -15.16
C PHE A 131 1.63 15.11 -13.79
N LEU A 132 0.36 15.15 -13.45
CA LEU A 132 -0.09 15.48 -12.10
C LEU A 132 -0.20 14.17 -11.32
N TYR A 133 0.73 13.96 -10.40
CA TYR A 133 0.88 12.75 -9.60
C TYR A 133 0.32 12.93 -8.19
N PHE A 134 -0.39 11.92 -7.72
CA PHE A 134 -0.89 11.79 -6.35
C PHE A 134 -0.34 10.50 -5.73
N GLY A 135 0.31 10.58 -4.59
CA GLY A 135 0.80 9.41 -3.86
C GLY A 135 -0.32 8.56 -3.24
N ALA A 136 -1.41 9.17 -2.81
CA ALA A 136 -2.70 8.56 -2.49
C ALA A 136 -3.75 9.61 -2.13
N VAL A 137 -5.01 9.30 -2.43
CA VAL A 137 -6.20 10.06 -2.01
C VAL A 137 -7.23 9.07 -1.46
N ASN A 138 -7.67 9.23 -0.23
CA ASN A 138 -8.63 8.31 0.36
C ASN A 138 -10.05 8.89 0.34
N TYR A 139 -11.02 8.33 -0.35
CA TYR A 139 -10.98 7.05 -1.06
C TYR A 139 -11.10 7.23 -2.58
N GLN A 140 -12.09 8.02 -3.04
CA GLN A 140 -12.31 8.36 -4.44
C GLN A 140 -11.84 9.80 -4.70
N ALA A 141 -11.11 9.99 -5.81
CA ALA A 141 -10.68 11.29 -6.29
C ALA A 141 -11.28 11.59 -7.66
N GLU A 142 -11.75 12.83 -7.87
CA GLU A 142 -11.97 13.41 -9.19
C GLU A 142 -11.12 14.65 -9.31
N VAL A 143 -10.28 14.69 -10.33
CA VAL A 143 -9.22 15.70 -10.47
C VAL A 143 -9.50 16.62 -11.66
N TYR A 144 -9.39 17.92 -11.40
CA TYR A 144 -9.60 18.98 -12.40
C TYR A 144 -8.40 19.92 -12.40
N LEU A 145 -7.99 20.35 -13.60
CA LEU A 145 -6.99 21.40 -13.78
C LEU A 145 -7.63 22.54 -14.59
N ASN A 146 -7.59 23.76 -14.03
CA ASN A 146 -8.16 24.95 -14.65
C ASN A 146 -9.63 24.78 -15.10
N GLY A 147 -10.41 24.02 -14.31
CA GLY A 147 -11.82 23.70 -14.57
C GLY A 147 -12.07 22.53 -15.53
N LYS A 148 -11.03 21.92 -16.08
CA LYS A 148 -11.11 20.75 -16.95
C LYS A 148 -10.87 19.47 -16.20
N LYS A 149 -11.76 18.47 -16.31
CA LYS A 149 -11.58 17.16 -15.69
C LYS A 149 -10.40 16.42 -16.34
N LEU A 150 -9.43 16.02 -15.51
CA LEU A 150 -8.31 15.16 -15.94
C LEU A 150 -8.69 13.68 -15.84
N GLY A 151 -9.42 13.30 -14.79
CA GLY A 151 -9.85 11.93 -14.59
C GLY A 151 -10.30 11.65 -13.16
N SER A 152 -10.45 10.36 -12.85
CA SER A 152 -10.84 9.88 -11.52
C SER A 152 -10.03 8.65 -11.13
N HIS A 153 -9.90 8.43 -9.81
CA HIS A 153 -9.25 7.26 -9.24
C HIS A 153 -10.02 6.76 -8.03
N LYS A 154 -10.01 5.44 -7.80
CA LYS A 154 -10.54 4.77 -6.62
C LYS A 154 -9.49 3.87 -5.99
N GLY A 155 -9.31 4.01 -4.69
CA GLY A 155 -8.31 3.27 -3.93
C GLY A 155 -7.52 4.22 -3.03
N GLY A 156 -7.70 4.08 -1.70
CA GLY A 156 -7.20 5.07 -0.73
C GLY A 156 -5.71 5.01 -0.42
N PHE A 157 -4.96 4.04 -1.00
CA PHE A 157 -3.63 3.67 -0.49
C PHE A 157 -2.58 3.50 -1.59
N THR A 158 -2.94 3.74 -2.82
CA THR A 158 -2.09 3.55 -4.00
C THR A 158 -1.94 4.84 -4.80
N PRO A 159 -0.81 5.02 -5.48
CA PRO A 159 -0.57 6.20 -6.29
C PRO A 159 -1.29 6.14 -7.64
N PHE A 160 -1.55 7.32 -8.20
CA PHE A 160 -2.07 7.51 -9.55
C PHE A 160 -1.61 8.83 -10.12
N GLN A 161 -1.72 9.00 -11.44
CA GLN A 161 -1.44 10.26 -12.11
C GLN A 161 -2.34 10.47 -13.32
N PHE A 162 -2.36 11.72 -13.78
CA PHE A 162 -2.98 12.14 -15.05
C PHE A 162 -1.98 12.95 -15.84
N GLU A 163 -1.87 12.67 -17.14
CA GLU A 163 -1.11 13.52 -18.05
C GLU A 163 -1.84 14.84 -18.25
N ILE A 164 -1.10 15.93 -18.23
CA ILE A 164 -1.62 17.28 -18.43
C ILE A 164 -1.49 17.63 -19.91
N ASP A 165 -2.64 17.91 -20.55
CA ASP A 165 -2.66 18.44 -21.91
C ASP A 165 -2.16 19.90 -21.91
N ASP A 166 -1.23 20.21 -22.81
CA ASP A 166 -0.64 21.55 -22.93
C ASP A 166 -1.68 22.65 -23.19
N SER A 167 -2.83 22.30 -23.80
CA SER A 167 -3.91 23.26 -24.08
C SER A 167 -4.61 23.80 -22.82
N ILE A 168 -4.47 23.11 -21.69
CA ILE A 168 -5.13 23.50 -20.42
C ILE A 168 -4.15 24.10 -19.40
N LEU A 169 -2.85 23.89 -19.58
CA LEU A 169 -1.81 24.46 -18.71
C LEU A 169 -1.54 25.92 -19.11
N LYS A 170 -1.32 26.75 -18.09
CA LYS A 170 -0.88 28.14 -18.24
C LYS A 170 0.49 28.31 -17.57
N GLU A 171 1.25 29.33 -17.96
CA GLU A 171 2.50 29.66 -17.24
C GLU A 171 2.23 30.20 -15.83
N LYS A 172 1.08 30.86 -15.63
CA LYS A 172 0.67 31.47 -14.36
C LYS A 172 -0.79 31.20 -14.08
N ASP A 173 -1.16 31.33 -12.81
CA ASP A 173 -2.53 31.26 -12.30
C ASP A 173 -3.21 29.93 -12.64
N ASN A 174 -2.45 28.82 -12.62
CA ASN A 174 -3.06 27.49 -12.66
C ASN A 174 -3.72 27.18 -11.32
N TYR A 175 -4.76 26.35 -11.38
CA TYR A 175 -5.32 25.76 -10.17
C TYR A 175 -5.77 24.33 -10.41
N VAL A 176 -5.43 23.47 -9.44
CA VAL A 176 -5.94 22.10 -9.34
C VAL A 176 -7.09 22.09 -8.37
N VAL A 177 -8.18 21.42 -8.73
CA VAL A 177 -9.27 21.08 -7.83
C VAL A 177 -9.41 19.58 -7.75
N VAL A 178 -9.54 19.05 -6.52
CA VAL A 178 -9.74 17.62 -6.28
C VAL A 178 -11.00 17.43 -5.43
N LYS A 179 -12.00 16.75 -5.98
CA LYS A 179 -13.13 16.22 -5.20
C LYS A 179 -12.66 14.93 -4.54
N VAL A 180 -12.69 14.86 -3.23
CA VAL A 180 -12.34 13.68 -2.45
C VAL A 180 -13.58 13.18 -1.73
N ASP A 181 -13.92 11.91 -1.88
CA ASP A 181 -15.00 11.26 -1.15
C ASP A 181 -14.47 10.00 -0.45
N ASN A 182 -14.59 9.93 0.89
CA ASN A 182 -14.18 8.78 1.68
C ASN A 182 -15.35 7.94 2.22
N LYS A 183 -16.56 8.12 1.70
CA LYS A 183 -17.70 7.27 2.08
C LYS A 183 -17.39 5.81 1.77
N ARG A 184 -17.73 4.95 2.71
CA ARG A 184 -17.54 3.50 2.57
C ARG A 184 -18.75 2.86 1.91
N HIS A 185 -18.49 1.99 0.93
CA HIS A 185 -19.52 1.24 0.21
C HIS A 185 -19.24 -0.26 0.26
N LYS A 186 -20.32 -1.07 0.24
CA LYS A 186 -20.23 -2.53 0.33
C LYS A 186 -19.53 -3.20 -0.87
N ASP A 187 -19.52 -2.52 -2.01
CA ASP A 187 -18.93 -2.97 -3.28
C ASP A 187 -17.57 -2.32 -3.56
N GLU A 188 -16.90 -1.79 -2.52
CA GLU A 188 -15.56 -1.21 -2.61
C GLU A 188 -14.51 -2.06 -1.86
N VAL A 189 -13.24 -1.75 -2.05
CA VAL A 189 -12.09 -2.39 -1.41
C VAL A 189 -11.19 -1.30 -0.80
N PRO A 190 -11.18 -1.17 0.56
CA PRO A 190 -11.93 -1.95 1.54
C PRO A 190 -13.44 -1.63 1.53
N THR A 191 -14.20 -2.48 2.18
CA THR A 191 -15.65 -2.34 2.34
C THR A 191 -16.01 -1.48 3.56
N VAL A 192 -17.30 -1.50 3.96
CA VAL A 192 -17.84 -0.70 5.08
C VAL A 192 -17.31 -1.10 6.46
N ASN A 193 -16.80 -2.32 6.62
CA ASN A 193 -16.45 -2.89 7.91
C ASN A 193 -14.93 -3.09 8.04
N THR A 194 -14.26 -2.12 8.66
CA THR A 194 -12.80 -2.16 8.92
C THR A 194 -12.51 -1.86 10.39
N ASP A 195 -11.38 -2.34 10.93
CA ASP A 195 -10.96 -2.05 12.32
C ASP A 195 -9.83 -1.02 12.36
N TRP A 196 -9.91 -0.01 11.51
CA TRP A 196 -9.04 1.18 11.55
C TRP A 196 -9.83 2.44 11.22
N TRP A 197 -9.24 3.62 11.50
CA TRP A 197 -9.86 4.91 11.19
C TRP A 197 -9.88 5.15 9.68
N ASN A 198 -11.02 5.54 9.16
CA ASN A 198 -11.17 5.88 7.74
C ASN A 198 -10.68 7.32 7.46
N PHE A 199 -9.37 7.52 7.58
CA PHE A 199 -8.74 8.80 7.35
C PHE A 199 -8.97 9.30 5.92
N GLY A 200 -9.77 10.36 5.75
CA GLY A 200 -10.09 10.93 4.45
C GLY A 200 -9.13 12.05 4.04
N GLY A 201 -9.01 12.29 2.75
CA GLY A 201 -8.24 13.41 2.21
C GLY A 201 -7.12 13.02 1.23
N ILE A 202 -6.32 14.01 0.88
CA ILE A 202 -5.10 13.83 0.07
C ILE A 202 -3.97 13.47 1.04
N THR A 203 -3.81 12.17 1.30
CA THR A 203 -3.01 11.67 2.43
C THR A 203 -1.52 11.53 2.12
N ARG A 204 -1.11 11.63 0.85
CA ARG A 204 0.28 11.54 0.40
C ARG A 204 0.61 12.66 -0.57
N ASP A 205 1.90 12.75 -0.96
CA ASP A 205 2.43 13.83 -1.79
C ASP A 205 1.65 14.07 -3.08
N VAL A 206 1.54 15.34 -3.47
CA VAL A 206 1.05 15.77 -4.78
C VAL A 206 2.17 16.52 -5.50
N MET A 207 2.45 16.11 -6.74
CA MET A 207 3.57 16.64 -7.51
C MET A 207 3.21 16.82 -8.98
N VAL A 208 3.76 17.85 -9.60
CA VAL A 208 3.90 17.90 -11.06
C VAL A 208 5.22 17.20 -11.41
N VAL A 209 5.15 16.19 -12.26
CA VAL A 209 6.30 15.45 -12.78
C VAL A 209 6.50 15.84 -14.23
N GLU A 210 7.68 16.33 -14.55
CA GLU A 210 8.05 16.68 -15.92
C GLU A 210 9.00 15.64 -16.49
N THR A 211 8.68 15.11 -17.67
CA THR A 211 9.50 14.13 -18.39
C THR A 211 9.80 14.63 -19.78
N PRO A 212 10.93 14.24 -20.41
CA PRO A 212 11.11 14.39 -21.84
C PRO A 212 9.97 13.71 -22.65
N ALA A 213 9.91 13.98 -23.95
CA ALA A 213 8.92 13.34 -24.85
C ALA A 213 9.06 11.80 -24.87
N VAL A 214 10.30 11.31 -24.78
CA VAL A 214 10.64 9.89 -24.63
C VAL A 214 11.21 9.68 -23.23
N PHE A 215 10.62 8.79 -22.45
CA PHE A 215 11.03 8.53 -21.08
C PHE A 215 10.81 7.07 -20.66
N VAL A 216 11.49 6.66 -19.57
CA VAL A 216 11.28 5.35 -18.93
C VAL A 216 9.96 5.40 -18.17
N GLU A 217 8.92 4.73 -18.68
CA GLU A 217 7.61 4.64 -18.01
C GLU A 217 7.66 3.68 -16.83
N ASP A 218 8.31 2.51 -17.05
CA ASP A 218 8.38 1.44 -16.08
C ASP A 218 9.61 0.57 -16.30
N TYR A 219 10.07 -0.12 -15.26
CA TYR A 219 11.20 -1.04 -15.34
C TYR A 219 11.13 -2.09 -14.25
N PHE A 220 11.86 -3.18 -14.46
CA PHE A 220 12.08 -4.21 -13.46
C PHE A 220 13.51 -4.69 -13.52
N ILE A 221 14.12 -4.90 -12.35
CA ILE A 221 15.47 -5.47 -12.23
C ILE A 221 15.53 -6.45 -11.07
N GLN A 222 16.16 -7.59 -11.31
CA GLN A 222 16.33 -8.64 -10.32
C GLN A 222 17.67 -9.35 -10.46
N LEU A 223 18.11 -9.98 -9.37
CA LEU A 223 19.24 -10.89 -9.40
C LEU A 223 18.87 -12.16 -10.18
N ASN A 224 19.64 -12.52 -11.20
CA ASN A 224 19.53 -13.82 -11.86
C ASN A 224 20.14 -14.89 -10.98
N THR A 225 19.34 -15.86 -10.56
CA THR A 225 19.76 -16.89 -9.59
C THR A 225 19.80 -18.29 -10.17
N GLU A 226 19.52 -18.44 -11.47
CA GLU A 226 19.49 -19.77 -12.12
C GLU A 226 20.88 -20.40 -12.27
N THR A 227 21.94 -19.61 -12.23
CA THR A 227 23.27 -20.04 -12.64
C THR A 227 24.34 -20.04 -11.55
N VAL A 228 24.06 -19.52 -10.34
CA VAL A 228 25.11 -19.33 -9.32
C VAL A 228 24.61 -19.57 -7.90
N ALA A 229 25.37 -20.37 -7.13
CA ALA A 229 25.12 -20.48 -5.68
C ALA A 229 25.29 -19.14 -4.98
N LEU A 230 24.27 -18.72 -4.22
CA LEU A 230 24.25 -17.42 -3.57
C LEU A 230 25.19 -17.38 -2.35
N LYS A 231 25.92 -16.29 -2.24
CA LYS A 231 26.79 -15.95 -1.09
C LYS A 231 26.61 -14.46 -0.77
N PRO A 232 26.77 -14.01 0.49
CA PRO A 232 26.66 -12.60 0.83
C PRO A 232 27.52 -11.68 -0.03
N ASN A 233 28.73 -12.14 -0.38
CA ASN A 233 29.67 -11.46 -1.27
C ASN A 233 29.92 -12.33 -2.49
N MET A 234 29.44 -11.90 -3.65
CA MET A 234 29.57 -12.63 -4.92
C MET A 234 30.70 -12.05 -5.77
N LYS A 235 31.63 -12.89 -6.20
CA LYS A 235 32.69 -12.47 -7.15
C LYS A 235 32.11 -12.16 -8.53
N LYS A 236 31.08 -12.89 -8.94
CA LYS A 236 30.33 -12.74 -10.21
C LYS A 236 28.85 -12.92 -9.92
N ALA A 237 28.02 -12.07 -10.52
CA ALA A 237 26.57 -12.15 -10.52
C ALA A 237 26.04 -11.69 -11.87
N GLU A 238 24.76 -11.88 -12.08
CA GLU A 238 24.03 -11.35 -13.23
C GLU A 238 22.72 -10.76 -12.72
N VAL A 239 22.32 -9.65 -13.29
CA VAL A 239 20.97 -9.13 -13.15
C VAL A 239 20.23 -9.25 -14.46
N THR A 240 18.93 -9.54 -14.37
CA THR A 240 18.00 -9.53 -15.49
C THR A 240 16.85 -8.61 -15.20
N GLY A 241 16.17 -8.17 -16.24
CA GLY A 241 15.02 -7.31 -16.08
C GLY A 241 14.45 -6.90 -17.42
N TRP A 242 13.63 -5.87 -17.39
CA TRP A 242 13.08 -5.26 -18.59
C TRP A 242 12.85 -3.77 -18.36
N VAL A 243 12.79 -3.02 -19.46
CA VAL A 243 12.44 -1.60 -19.50
C VAL A 243 11.25 -1.40 -20.41
N LYS A 244 10.32 -0.54 -20.01
CA LYS A 244 9.21 -0.04 -20.80
C LYS A 244 9.36 1.46 -20.99
N LEU A 245 9.33 1.90 -22.23
CA LEU A 245 9.39 3.33 -22.59
C LEU A 245 8.02 3.86 -22.98
N ASN A 246 7.83 5.16 -22.78
CA ASN A 246 6.71 5.90 -23.32
C ASN A 246 7.22 6.95 -24.32
N GLY A 247 6.47 7.20 -25.41
CA GLY A 247 6.86 8.12 -26.48
C GLY A 247 7.96 7.61 -27.42
N ALA A 248 8.60 6.47 -27.11
CA ALA A 248 9.70 5.93 -27.87
C ALA A 248 9.27 5.23 -29.16
N LYS A 249 10.18 5.22 -30.14
CA LYS A 249 10.08 4.39 -31.35
C LYS A 249 10.95 3.14 -31.20
N THR A 250 10.60 2.08 -31.92
CA THR A 250 11.48 0.91 -32.05
C THR A 250 12.83 1.36 -32.60
N GLY A 251 13.92 0.87 -31.97
CA GLY A 251 15.29 1.25 -32.36
C GLY A 251 15.96 2.25 -31.41
N GLU A 252 15.23 2.88 -30.48
CA GLU A 252 15.84 3.73 -29.44
C GLU A 252 16.82 2.93 -28.57
N GLU A 253 17.98 3.52 -28.28
CA GLU A 253 18.96 2.92 -27.40
C GLU A 253 18.68 3.27 -25.93
N VAL A 254 18.64 2.23 -25.08
CA VAL A 254 18.49 2.37 -23.63
C VAL A 254 19.74 1.89 -22.96
N THR A 255 20.34 2.73 -22.14
CA THR A 255 21.49 2.38 -21.33
C THR A 255 21.08 2.09 -19.89
N ILE A 256 21.48 0.96 -19.35
CA ILE A 256 21.30 0.55 -17.96
C ILE A 256 22.66 0.44 -17.31
N GLU A 257 22.88 1.13 -16.18
CA GLU A 257 24.17 1.24 -15.54
C GLU A 257 24.07 1.10 -14.01
N ILE A 258 25.03 0.41 -13.41
CA ILE A 258 25.29 0.44 -11.95
C ILE A 258 26.72 0.96 -11.77
N PRO A 259 26.93 2.28 -11.63
CA PRO A 259 28.25 2.90 -11.67
C PRO A 259 29.22 2.37 -10.62
N GLU A 260 28.74 2.14 -9.39
CA GLU A 260 29.54 1.60 -8.28
C GLU A 260 30.17 0.24 -8.61
N LEU A 261 29.48 -0.58 -9.40
CA LEU A 261 29.96 -1.90 -9.86
C LEU A 261 30.67 -1.85 -11.20
N LYS A 262 30.81 -0.65 -11.80
CA LYS A 262 31.36 -0.45 -13.17
C LYS A 262 30.66 -1.34 -14.20
N ALA A 263 29.35 -1.56 -14.01
CA ALA A 263 28.53 -2.41 -14.86
C ALA A 263 27.61 -1.56 -15.72
N LYS A 264 27.58 -1.87 -17.02
CA LYS A 264 26.79 -1.16 -18.02
C LYS A 264 26.35 -2.11 -19.12
N THR A 265 25.12 -1.95 -19.59
CA THR A 265 24.59 -2.58 -20.80
C THR A 265 23.78 -1.60 -21.60
N THR A 266 23.78 -1.73 -22.92
CA THR A 266 22.91 -0.96 -23.81
C THR A 266 22.04 -1.95 -24.58
N ILE A 267 20.75 -1.66 -24.67
CA ILE A 267 19.76 -2.46 -25.38
C ILE A 267 19.02 -1.60 -26.39
N THR A 268 18.50 -2.24 -27.45
CA THR A 268 17.65 -1.59 -28.45
C THR A 268 16.20 -1.83 -28.09
N TYR A 269 15.41 -0.76 -27.94
CA TYR A 269 13.99 -0.82 -27.59
C TYR A 269 13.15 -1.49 -28.68
N SER A 270 12.33 -2.46 -28.31
CA SER A 270 11.53 -3.30 -29.23
C SER A 270 10.02 -3.00 -29.20
N ASN A 271 9.61 -1.83 -28.67
CA ASN A 271 8.21 -1.38 -28.57
C ASN A 271 7.33 -2.21 -27.62
N SER A 272 7.91 -2.80 -26.59
CA SER A 272 7.21 -3.53 -25.51
C SER A 272 8.09 -3.59 -24.26
N LEU A 273 7.81 -4.50 -23.34
CA LEU A 273 8.74 -4.83 -22.26
C LEU A 273 10.05 -5.36 -22.90
N THR A 274 11.06 -4.50 -22.97
CA THR A 274 12.34 -4.85 -23.61
C THR A 274 13.27 -5.45 -22.60
N PRO A 275 13.61 -6.76 -22.69
CA PRO A 275 14.43 -7.44 -21.72
C PRO A 275 15.88 -7.02 -21.78
N PHE A 276 16.57 -7.11 -20.64
CA PHE A 276 18.01 -6.95 -20.56
C PHE A 276 18.66 -7.96 -19.59
N SER A 277 19.94 -8.14 -19.77
CA SER A 277 20.83 -8.85 -18.85
C SER A 277 22.11 -8.06 -18.68
N MET A 278 22.68 -8.05 -17.48
CA MET A 278 23.93 -7.36 -17.19
C MET A 278 24.77 -8.15 -16.20
N LYS A 279 26.03 -8.47 -16.58
CA LYS A 279 26.99 -9.15 -15.71
C LYS A 279 27.57 -8.18 -14.69
N LEU A 280 27.66 -8.62 -13.46
CA LEU A 280 28.17 -7.88 -12.32
C LEU A 280 29.37 -8.58 -11.70
N SER A 281 30.22 -7.81 -11.05
CA SER A 281 31.37 -8.33 -10.30
C SER A 281 31.46 -7.68 -8.92
N LYS A 282 31.92 -8.43 -7.91
CA LYS A 282 32.11 -7.99 -6.53
C LYS A 282 30.82 -7.43 -5.90
N VAL A 283 29.74 -8.20 -6.00
CA VAL A 283 28.41 -7.80 -5.53
C VAL A 283 28.22 -8.21 -4.07
N GLU A 284 27.85 -7.25 -3.24
CA GLU A 284 27.29 -7.49 -1.91
C GLU A 284 25.78 -7.58 -2.00
N LEU A 285 25.20 -8.67 -1.50
CA LEU A 285 23.74 -8.85 -1.50
C LEU A 285 23.09 -8.06 -0.36
N TRP A 286 21.94 -7.49 -0.68
CA TRP A 286 21.09 -6.85 0.32
C TRP A 286 20.49 -7.91 1.27
N SER A 287 20.49 -7.61 2.58
CA SER A 287 19.82 -8.42 3.60
C SER A 287 19.43 -7.56 4.80
N ASP A 288 18.73 -8.19 5.77
CA ASP A 288 18.35 -7.57 7.04
C ASP A 288 19.55 -7.14 7.90
N VAL A 289 20.70 -7.78 7.72
CA VAL A 289 21.95 -7.46 8.44
C VAL A 289 22.96 -6.67 7.60
N ASN A 290 22.80 -6.62 6.29
CA ASN A 290 23.60 -5.81 5.37
C ASN A 290 22.70 -5.19 4.30
N PRO A 291 22.08 -4.05 4.56
CA PRO A 291 21.14 -3.39 3.63
C PRO A 291 21.85 -2.65 2.50
N LYS A 292 22.81 -3.32 1.83
CA LYS A 292 23.58 -2.75 0.74
C LYS A 292 22.68 -2.42 -0.45
N ARG A 293 22.74 -1.19 -0.90
CA ARG A 293 22.04 -0.69 -2.09
C ARG A 293 23.02 -0.05 -3.06
N TYR A 294 22.73 -0.20 -4.34
CA TYR A 294 23.47 0.37 -5.46
C TYR A 294 22.62 1.41 -6.17
N GLU A 295 23.26 2.43 -6.74
CA GLU A 295 22.58 3.33 -7.66
C GLU A 295 22.41 2.65 -9.01
N LEU A 296 21.18 2.53 -9.46
CA LEU A 296 20.80 2.16 -10.83
C LEU A 296 20.54 3.44 -11.60
N VAL A 297 21.11 3.54 -12.79
CA VAL A 297 20.84 4.62 -13.74
C VAL A 297 20.30 4.01 -15.03
N ILE A 298 19.13 4.46 -15.48
CA ILE A 298 18.56 4.09 -16.78
C ILE A 298 18.43 5.36 -17.60
N SER A 299 19.04 5.39 -18.78
CA SER A 299 19.04 6.56 -19.67
C SER A 299 18.50 6.21 -21.05
N VAL A 300 17.62 7.07 -21.57
CA VAL A 300 17.11 7.01 -22.93
C VAL A 300 16.88 8.43 -23.43
N ALA A 301 17.42 8.78 -24.62
CA ALA A 301 17.37 10.14 -25.13
C ALA A 301 17.78 11.16 -24.03
N ASP A 302 16.90 12.09 -23.70
CA ASP A 302 17.13 13.11 -22.66
C ASP A 302 16.64 12.68 -21.25
N ASP A 303 16.01 11.49 -21.09
CA ASP A 303 15.53 10.99 -19.80
C ASP A 303 16.62 10.24 -19.04
N VAL A 304 16.81 10.56 -17.77
CA VAL A 304 17.73 9.88 -16.87
C VAL A 304 17.02 9.55 -15.57
N LEU A 305 16.71 8.28 -15.40
CA LEU A 305 16.08 7.75 -14.19
C LEU A 305 17.12 7.20 -13.24
N LYS A 306 17.06 7.59 -11.96
CA LYS A 306 17.95 7.08 -10.90
C LYS A 306 17.17 6.43 -9.78
N GLU A 307 17.63 5.26 -9.30
CA GLU A 307 17.04 4.56 -8.16
C GLU A 307 18.10 3.84 -7.33
N LYS A 308 17.85 3.70 -6.03
CA LYS A 308 18.66 2.86 -5.14
C LYS A 308 18.04 1.47 -5.05
N ILE A 309 18.70 0.48 -5.63
CA ILE A 309 18.27 -0.92 -5.66
C ILE A 309 19.11 -1.79 -4.73
N GLY A 310 18.49 -2.80 -4.13
CA GLY A 310 19.18 -3.88 -3.40
C GLY A 310 19.01 -5.21 -4.15
N LEU A 311 20.10 -5.92 -4.32
CA LEU A 311 20.10 -7.20 -5.01
C LEU A 311 19.98 -8.34 -4.00
N ARG A 312 18.92 -9.12 -4.09
CA ARG A 312 18.66 -10.26 -3.19
C ARG A 312 17.78 -11.32 -3.86
N LYS A 313 17.71 -12.50 -3.25
CA LYS A 313 16.73 -13.55 -3.55
C LYS A 313 15.95 -13.89 -2.29
N ILE A 314 14.62 -14.01 -2.42
CA ILE A 314 13.74 -14.64 -1.43
C ILE A 314 13.08 -15.84 -2.08
N GLU A 315 13.01 -16.96 -1.36
CA GLU A 315 12.43 -18.21 -1.87
C GLU A 315 11.94 -19.08 -0.73
N VAL A 316 11.11 -20.06 -1.07
CA VAL A 316 10.70 -21.14 -0.18
C VAL A 316 11.44 -22.41 -0.58
N ASP A 317 12.01 -23.09 0.41
CA ASP A 317 12.57 -24.45 0.26
C ASP A 317 11.91 -25.36 1.29
N GLY A 318 10.95 -26.17 0.84
CA GLY A 318 10.09 -26.96 1.70
C GLY A 318 9.37 -26.09 2.75
N LYS A 319 9.73 -26.29 4.01
CA LYS A 319 9.15 -25.61 5.17
C LYS A 319 9.89 -24.33 5.59
N LYS A 320 10.88 -23.89 4.84
CA LYS A 320 11.76 -22.76 5.20
C LYS A 320 11.62 -21.60 4.23
N ILE A 321 11.75 -20.39 4.76
CA ILE A 321 11.94 -19.18 3.97
C ILE A 321 13.44 -18.92 3.91
N LEU A 322 13.98 -18.74 2.70
CA LEU A 322 15.40 -18.49 2.47
C LEU A 322 15.59 -17.05 1.96
N LEU A 323 16.46 -16.30 2.62
CA LEU A 323 17.00 -15.04 2.11
C LEU A 323 18.44 -15.25 1.65
N ASN A 324 18.68 -15.04 0.36
CA ASN A 324 19.99 -15.29 -0.25
C ASN A 324 20.53 -16.72 -0.02
N GLY A 325 19.62 -17.71 -0.10
CA GLY A 325 19.95 -19.12 0.10
C GLY A 325 20.16 -19.55 1.56
N ARG A 326 19.87 -18.69 2.53
CA ARG A 326 20.00 -18.99 3.97
C ARG A 326 18.65 -18.90 4.66
N PRO A 327 18.32 -19.85 5.56
CA PRO A 327 17.11 -19.78 6.34
C PRO A 327 17.03 -18.47 7.15
N VAL A 328 15.86 -17.85 7.14
CA VAL A 328 15.57 -16.66 7.94
C VAL A 328 14.31 -16.89 8.76
N PHE A 329 14.39 -16.64 10.07
CA PHE A 329 13.22 -16.55 10.93
C PHE A 329 12.73 -15.08 10.95
N LEU A 330 11.46 -14.87 10.64
CA LEU A 330 10.86 -13.54 10.54
C LEU A 330 10.39 -13.07 11.92
N ARG A 331 11.25 -12.32 12.62
CA ARG A 331 10.93 -11.65 13.90
C ARG A 331 10.19 -10.36 13.59
N GLY A 332 8.87 -10.46 13.48
CA GLY A 332 8.07 -9.38 12.93
C GLY A 332 7.17 -8.67 13.94
N ILE A 333 6.49 -7.65 13.43
CA ILE A 333 5.40 -6.93 14.12
C ILE A 333 4.44 -6.39 13.05
N CYS A 334 3.14 -6.38 13.34
CA CYS A 334 2.19 -5.62 12.53
C CYS A 334 2.32 -4.13 12.80
N MET A 335 2.07 -3.30 11.79
CA MET A 335 2.12 -1.86 11.91
C MET A 335 1.01 -1.22 11.06
N HIS A 336 0.20 -0.33 11.65
CA HIS A 336 -0.61 0.61 10.90
C HIS A 336 0.22 1.84 10.48
N GLU A 337 -0.18 2.48 9.39
CA GLU A 337 0.44 3.72 8.90
C GLU A 337 -0.06 4.93 9.71
N GLU A 338 0.17 4.90 11.03
CA GLU A 338 -0.27 5.96 11.95
C GLU A 338 0.85 6.39 12.87
N VAL A 339 0.92 7.69 13.13
CA VAL A 339 1.73 8.30 14.20
C VAL A 339 0.80 8.48 15.41
N PRO A 340 0.78 7.55 16.36
CA PRO A 340 -0.22 7.54 17.43
C PRO A 340 -0.10 8.79 18.33
N THR A 341 1.10 9.28 18.56
CA THR A 341 1.39 10.48 19.38
C THR A 341 0.77 11.76 18.82
N GLU A 342 0.47 11.79 17.52
CA GLU A 342 -0.17 12.91 16.83
C GLU A 342 -1.57 12.55 16.28
N MET A 343 -2.01 11.31 16.49
CA MET A 343 -3.35 10.80 16.09
C MET A 343 -3.65 10.98 14.59
N ARG A 344 -2.66 10.85 13.72
CA ARG A 344 -2.75 11.08 12.27
C ARG A 344 -2.07 9.97 11.47
N ARG A 345 -2.29 9.96 10.17
CA ARG A 345 -1.53 9.10 9.26
C ARG A 345 -0.06 9.54 9.18
N ALA A 346 0.82 8.54 9.07
CA ALA A 346 2.23 8.77 8.75
C ALA A 346 2.35 9.24 7.30
N LYS A 347 3.08 10.34 7.07
CA LYS A 347 3.14 11.03 5.77
C LYS A 347 4.54 11.42 5.33
N THR A 348 5.51 11.43 6.26
CA THR A 348 6.89 11.87 5.97
C THR A 348 7.90 10.73 6.13
N ARG A 349 9.13 10.99 5.71
CA ARG A 349 10.26 10.09 5.96
C ARG A 349 10.61 10.01 7.45
N GLU A 350 10.46 11.11 8.16
CA GLU A 350 10.69 11.20 9.61
C GLU A 350 9.71 10.30 10.36
N ASP A 351 8.40 10.35 10.03
CA ASP A 351 7.39 9.45 10.55
C ASP A 351 7.77 7.98 10.30
N ALA A 352 8.22 7.68 9.08
CA ALA A 352 8.67 6.33 8.72
C ALA A 352 9.85 5.87 9.57
N LEU A 353 10.84 6.73 9.79
CA LEU A 353 12.02 6.42 10.60
C LEU A 353 11.67 6.24 12.08
N GLU A 354 10.72 7.00 12.63
CA GLU A 354 10.22 6.84 13.99
C GLU A 354 9.56 5.47 14.18
N LEU A 355 8.57 5.13 13.35
CA LEU A 355 7.84 3.87 13.46
C LEU A 355 8.76 2.65 13.24
N LEU A 356 9.61 2.70 12.22
CA LEU A 356 10.59 1.64 11.95
C LEU A 356 11.68 1.58 13.04
N GLY A 357 12.02 2.71 13.65
CA GLY A 357 12.93 2.80 14.78
C GLY A 357 12.39 2.03 16.00
N TRP A 358 11.11 2.19 16.33
CA TRP A 358 10.46 1.42 17.40
C TRP A 358 10.47 -0.09 17.14
N ALA A 359 10.24 -0.49 15.87
CA ALA A 359 10.33 -1.91 15.49
C ALA A 359 11.78 -2.44 15.59
N LYS A 360 12.78 -1.65 15.20
CA LYS A 360 14.20 -2.03 15.36
C LYS A 360 14.60 -2.15 16.84
N GLU A 361 14.08 -1.28 17.69
CA GLU A 361 14.32 -1.36 19.14
C GLU A 361 13.73 -2.65 19.75
N LEU A 362 12.59 -3.13 19.21
CA LEU A 362 12.01 -4.44 19.56
C LEU A 362 12.86 -5.61 19.00
N ASN A 363 13.91 -5.34 18.21
CA ASN A 363 14.72 -6.31 17.49
C ASN A 363 13.98 -7.04 16.35
N CYS A 364 13.01 -6.35 15.72
CA CYS A 364 12.37 -6.86 14.51
C CYS A 364 13.33 -6.81 13.33
N ASN A 365 13.27 -7.85 12.48
CA ASN A 365 13.81 -7.83 11.12
C ASN A 365 12.70 -7.84 10.05
N PHE A 366 11.43 -7.89 10.45
CA PHE A 366 10.27 -8.04 9.58
C PHE A 366 9.09 -7.19 10.07
N ILE A 367 8.34 -6.59 9.15
CA ILE A 367 7.12 -5.83 9.46
C ILE A 367 6.01 -6.21 8.49
N ARG A 368 4.82 -6.51 9.01
CA ARG A 368 3.60 -6.59 8.24
C ARG A 368 2.94 -5.22 8.21
N LEU A 369 2.89 -4.64 7.01
CA LEU A 369 2.23 -3.36 6.74
C LEU A 369 0.71 -3.61 6.62
N ALA A 370 0.03 -3.62 7.77
CA ALA A 370 -1.39 -3.95 7.85
C ALA A 370 -2.25 -2.70 7.62
N HIS A 371 -3.38 -2.79 6.98
CA HIS A 371 -3.91 -3.89 6.13
C HIS A 371 -4.03 -3.39 4.69
N TYR A 372 -3.19 -2.44 4.32
CA TYR A 372 -3.22 -1.69 3.06
C TYR A 372 -1.80 -1.25 2.65
N PRO A 373 -1.57 -0.90 1.39
CA PRO A 373 -0.27 -0.40 0.94
C PRO A 373 0.13 0.86 1.72
N HIS A 374 1.24 0.81 2.46
CA HIS A 374 1.74 1.97 3.20
C HIS A 374 2.43 2.99 2.30
N ASN A 375 2.71 4.18 2.84
CA ASN A 375 3.45 5.25 2.18
C ASN A 375 4.79 4.73 1.65
N GLU A 376 5.16 5.13 0.44
CA GLU A 376 6.43 4.74 -0.19
C GLU A 376 7.65 5.14 0.66
N GLN A 377 7.55 6.20 1.47
CA GLN A 377 8.62 6.60 2.40
C GLN A 377 8.92 5.53 3.45
N ILE A 378 7.91 4.78 3.90
CA ILE A 378 8.09 3.64 4.83
C ILE A 378 8.87 2.52 4.12
N VAL A 379 8.49 2.18 2.88
CA VAL A 379 9.17 1.14 2.10
C VAL A 379 10.63 1.53 1.80
N ARG A 380 10.86 2.79 1.39
CA ARG A 380 12.22 3.33 1.13
C ARG A 380 13.08 3.38 2.39
N ALA A 381 12.48 3.70 3.54
CA ALA A 381 13.19 3.66 4.82
C ALA A 381 13.54 2.22 5.22
N ALA A 382 12.62 1.26 5.05
CA ALA A 382 12.87 -0.16 5.29
C ALA A 382 14.01 -0.71 4.42
N ASP A 383 14.07 -0.34 3.14
CA ASP A 383 15.19 -0.66 2.25
C ASP A 383 16.55 -0.23 2.83
N SER A 384 16.58 0.94 3.48
CA SER A 384 17.82 1.50 4.05
C SER A 384 18.18 0.92 5.41
N LEU A 385 17.18 0.44 6.17
CA LEU A 385 17.34 -0.09 7.52
C LEU A 385 17.51 -1.61 7.58
N GLY A 386 17.36 -2.31 6.45
CA GLY A 386 17.38 -3.76 6.41
C GLY A 386 16.17 -4.39 7.09
N ILE A 387 14.99 -3.85 6.87
CA ILE A 387 13.74 -4.41 7.40
C ILE A 387 13.00 -5.08 6.26
N LEU A 388 12.70 -6.36 6.42
CA LEU A 388 11.86 -7.14 5.51
C LEU A 388 10.40 -6.72 5.66
N LEU A 389 9.65 -6.67 4.56
CA LEU A 389 8.27 -6.22 4.55
C LEU A 389 7.30 -7.24 3.96
N TRP A 390 6.14 -7.32 4.56
CA TRP A 390 4.91 -7.87 4.03
C TRP A 390 4.00 -6.70 3.65
N SER A 391 3.71 -6.53 2.36
CA SER A 391 2.80 -5.51 1.86
C SER A 391 1.50 -6.15 1.39
N GLU A 392 0.34 -5.57 1.76
CA GLU A 392 -0.96 -6.15 1.45
C GLU A 392 -1.96 -5.13 0.93
N ILE A 393 -2.95 -5.64 0.16
CA ILE A 393 -4.10 -4.86 -0.29
C ILE A 393 -5.26 -5.01 0.69
N PRO A 394 -6.16 -4.00 0.80
CA PRO A 394 -7.18 -3.96 1.84
C PRO A 394 -8.42 -4.86 1.56
N VAL A 395 -8.17 -6.10 1.11
CA VAL A 395 -9.18 -7.16 1.06
C VAL A 395 -9.30 -7.74 2.47
N TYR A 396 -10.24 -7.21 3.23
CA TYR A 396 -10.31 -7.39 4.68
C TYR A 396 -11.69 -7.92 5.08
N TRP A 397 -11.72 -9.02 5.83
CA TRP A 397 -12.93 -9.69 6.27
C TRP A 397 -13.86 -10.02 5.10
N THR A 398 -15.13 -9.62 5.20
CA THR A 398 -16.14 -9.90 4.17
C THR A 398 -16.29 -8.75 3.20
N ILE A 399 -15.96 -9.01 1.93
CA ILE A 399 -16.27 -8.13 0.79
C ILE A 399 -17.25 -8.84 -0.14
N ASP A 400 -17.73 -8.19 -1.18
CA ASP A 400 -18.62 -8.83 -2.17
C ASP A 400 -17.83 -9.72 -3.14
N PHE A 401 -17.44 -10.92 -2.66
CA PHE A 401 -16.63 -11.88 -3.43
C PHE A 401 -17.31 -12.40 -4.71
N GLY A 402 -18.63 -12.27 -4.83
CA GLY A 402 -19.38 -12.66 -6.03
C GLY A 402 -19.37 -11.60 -7.14
N ASN A 403 -18.90 -10.40 -6.85
CA ASN A 403 -18.96 -9.27 -7.76
C ASN A 403 -17.66 -9.10 -8.56
N ALA A 404 -17.75 -9.32 -9.86
CA ALA A 404 -16.58 -9.18 -10.75
C ALA A 404 -15.98 -7.75 -10.74
N ALA A 405 -16.79 -6.70 -10.55
CA ALA A 405 -16.30 -5.33 -10.48
C ALA A 405 -15.47 -5.10 -9.20
N VAL A 406 -15.81 -5.76 -8.09
CA VAL A 406 -15.02 -5.71 -6.84
C VAL A 406 -13.68 -6.43 -7.02
N LEU A 407 -13.67 -7.57 -7.73
CA LEU A 407 -12.42 -8.26 -8.08
C LEU A 407 -11.49 -7.36 -8.92
N GLU A 408 -12.04 -6.65 -9.91
CA GLU A 408 -11.22 -5.74 -10.74
C GLU A 408 -10.69 -4.55 -9.92
N LYS A 409 -11.47 -3.98 -8.99
CA LYS A 409 -10.97 -2.94 -8.06
C LYS A 409 -9.81 -3.47 -7.19
N ALA A 410 -9.92 -4.69 -6.67
CA ALA A 410 -8.84 -5.32 -5.92
C ALA A 410 -7.58 -5.56 -6.77
N LYS A 411 -7.75 -6.03 -8.02
CA LYS A 411 -6.64 -6.22 -8.97
C LYS A 411 -5.95 -4.91 -9.35
N VAL A 412 -6.70 -3.81 -9.51
CA VAL A 412 -6.13 -2.49 -9.79
C VAL A 412 -5.24 -2.05 -8.64
N GLN A 413 -5.72 -2.10 -7.39
CA GLN A 413 -4.90 -1.75 -6.22
C GLN A 413 -3.69 -2.67 -6.07
N LEU A 414 -3.84 -3.97 -6.35
CA LEU A 414 -2.73 -4.93 -6.35
C LEU A 414 -1.68 -4.57 -7.40
N LYS A 415 -2.11 -4.22 -8.62
CA LYS A 415 -1.22 -3.79 -9.70
C LYS A 415 -0.46 -2.52 -9.34
N GLU A 416 -1.15 -1.52 -8.82
CA GLU A 416 -0.55 -0.24 -8.41
C GLU A 416 0.48 -0.44 -7.29
N MET A 417 0.16 -1.26 -6.27
CA MET A 417 1.07 -1.61 -5.18
C MET A 417 2.33 -2.32 -5.70
N ILE A 418 2.17 -3.36 -6.50
CA ILE A 418 3.29 -4.14 -7.04
C ILE A 418 4.13 -3.28 -7.99
N THR A 419 3.50 -2.51 -8.88
CA THR A 419 4.22 -1.63 -9.83
C THR A 419 5.08 -0.61 -9.10
N ARG A 420 4.57 0.01 -8.02
CA ARG A 420 5.33 0.95 -7.20
C ARG A 420 6.53 0.29 -6.50
N ASP A 421 6.35 -0.92 -5.95
CA ASP A 421 7.28 -1.47 -4.95
C ASP A 421 8.10 -2.68 -5.42
N ARG A 422 7.88 -3.24 -6.61
CA ARG A 422 8.57 -4.47 -7.07
C ARG A 422 10.09 -4.34 -7.20
N ASN A 423 10.64 -3.13 -7.29
CA ASN A 423 12.09 -2.90 -7.30
C ASN A 423 12.66 -2.61 -5.89
N LYS A 424 11.83 -2.64 -4.83
CA LYS A 424 12.23 -2.40 -3.44
C LYS A 424 12.67 -3.72 -2.78
N PRO A 425 13.92 -3.85 -2.34
CA PRO A 425 14.45 -5.12 -1.82
C PRO A 425 13.80 -5.55 -0.49
N SER A 426 13.32 -4.60 0.32
CA SER A 426 12.65 -4.88 1.59
C SER A 426 11.38 -5.69 1.44
N VAL A 427 10.59 -5.46 0.39
CA VAL A 427 9.33 -6.19 0.18
C VAL A 427 9.62 -7.62 -0.23
N ILE A 428 9.24 -8.59 0.62
CA ILE A 428 9.47 -10.03 0.40
C ILE A 428 8.17 -10.82 0.23
N ILE A 429 7.05 -10.30 0.74
CA ILE A 429 5.73 -10.93 0.65
C ILE A 429 4.71 -9.93 0.09
N TRP A 430 3.99 -10.34 -0.94
CA TRP A 430 2.73 -9.73 -1.37
C TRP A 430 1.58 -10.48 -0.74
N SER A 431 0.69 -9.77 -0.08
CA SER A 431 -0.50 -10.35 0.54
C SER A 431 -1.77 -9.88 -0.16
N VAL A 432 -2.65 -10.83 -0.38
CA VAL A 432 -3.89 -10.60 -1.11
C VAL A 432 -5.12 -10.41 -0.20
N GLY A 433 -4.96 -10.52 1.13
CA GLY A 433 -6.05 -10.22 2.05
C GLY A 433 -5.88 -10.78 3.46
N ASN A 434 -6.85 -10.41 4.32
CA ASN A 434 -6.87 -10.70 5.75
C ASN A 434 -8.22 -11.27 6.21
N GLU A 435 -8.19 -12.45 6.89
CA GLU A 435 -9.35 -13.06 7.58
C GLU A 435 -10.63 -13.07 6.74
N THR A 436 -10.52 -13.55 5.52
CA THR A 436 -11.66 -13.63 4.62
C THR A 436 -12.41 -14.94 4.84
N PRO A 437 -13.73 -14.92 5.16
CA PRO A 437 -14.49 -16.14 5.52
C PRO A 437 -14.50 -17.18 4.42
N VAL A 438 -14.20 -18.43 4.76
CA VAL A 438 -14.07 -19.53 3.79
C VAL A 438 -15.38 -19.81 3.07
N SER A 439 -15.35 -19.71 1.75
CA SER A 439 -16.40 -20.16 0.85
C SER A 439 -15.83 -20.47 -0.54
N PRO A 440 -16.52 -21.24 -1.39
CA PRO A 440 -16.04 -21.48 -2.77
C PRO A 440 -15.85 -20.19 -3.57
N THR A 441 -16.78 -19.25 -3.47
CA THR A 441 -16.74 -17.96 -4.18
C THR A 441 -15.56 -17.10 -3.69
N ARG A 442 -15.36 -17.02 -2.37
CA ARG A 442 -14.20 -16.32 -1.78
C ARG A 442 -12.88 -16.98 -2.22
N THR A 443 -12.80 -18.29 -2.20
CA THR A 443 -11.58 -19.01 -2.58
C THR A 443 -11.21 -18.73 -4.04
N GLU A 444 -12.18 -18.73 -4.95
CA GLU A 444 -11.93 -18.42 -6.37
C GLU A 444 -11.53 -16.94 -6.55
N PHE A 445 -12.18 -15.99 -5.84
CA PHE A 445 -11.80 -14.57 -5.85
C PHE A 445 -10.35 -14.38 -5.41
N MET A 446 -9.97 -14.94 -4.26
CA MET A 446 -8.63 -14.82 -3.69
C MET A 446 -7.57 -15.52 -4.54
N LYS A 447 -7.88 -16.70 -5.11
CA LYS A 447 -7.02 -17.40 -6.06
C LYS A 447 -6.72 -16.52 -7.29
N ASN A 448 -7.72 -15.82 -7.83
CA ASN A 448 -7.51 -14.88 -8.94
C ASN A 448 -6.52 -13.76 -8.56
N LEU A 449 -6.57 -13.24 -7.34
CA LEU A 449 -5.61 -12.25 -6.85
C LEU A 449 -4.20 -12.85 -6.70
N VAL A 450 -4.07 -14.06 -6.16
CA VAL A 450 -2.78 -14.77 -6.06
C VAL A 450 -2.16 -14.95 -7.44
N LEU A 451 -2.92 -15.42 -8.43
CA LEU A 451 -2.45 -15.61 -9.79
C LEU A 451 -2.07 -14.29 -10.46
N ALA A 452 -2.85 -13.22 -10.22
CA ALA A 452 -2.52 -11.88 -10.70
C ALA A 452 -1.19 -11.38 -10.09
N ALA A 453 -0.99 -11.52 -8.77
CA ALA A 453 0.27 -11.14 -8.12
C ALA A 453 1.47 -11.91 -8.71
N LYS A 454 1.37 -13.23 -8.84
CA LYS A 454 2.43 -14.08 -9.43
C LYS A 454 2.77 -13.70 -10.88
N SER A 455 1.77 -13.30 -11.67
CA SER A 455 1.99 -12.88 -13.06
C SER A 455 2.69 -11.52 -13.17
N MET A 456 2.52 -10.64 -12.19
CA MET A 456 3.15 -9.32 -12.14
C MET A 456 4.55 -9.34 -11.54
N ASP A 457 4.76 -10.22 -10.55
CA ASP A 457 6.05 -10.37 -9.86
C ASP A 457 6.21 -11.80 -9.32
N SER A 458 7.08 -12.57 -9.95
CA SER A 458 7.45 -13.94 -9.55
C SER A 458 8.61 -14.01 -8.56
N THR A 459 9.15 -12.86 -8.12
CA THR A 459 10.37 -12.77 -7.28
C THR A 459 10.08 -12.52 -5.81
N ARG A 460 8.80 -12.47 -5.44
CA ARG A 460 8.32 -12.36 -4.06
C ARG A 460 7.38 -13.52 -3.75
N LEU A 461 7.28 -13.79 -2.45
CA LEU A 461 6.36 -14.79 -1.95
C LEU A 461 4.93 -14.22 -1.90
N ILE A 462 3.94 -15.06 -2.08
CA ILE A 462 2.53 -14.69 -1.96
C ILE A 462 1.95 -15.30 -0.70
N SER A 463 1.20 -14.50 0.07
CA SER A 463 0.48 -14.95 1.25
C SER A 463 -0.88 -14.26 1.42
N ALA A 464 -1.59 -14.64 2.45
CA ALA A 464 -2.77 -14.00 3.03
C ALA A 464 -2.90 -14.48 4.48
N ALA A 465 -3.56 -13.70 5.35
CA ALA A 465 -3.96 -14.21 6.66
C ALA A 465 -5.19 -15.12 6.46
N LEU A 466 -4.98 -16.43 6.61
CA LEU A 466 -5.94 -17.50 6.39
C LEU A 466 -6.78 -17.77 7.63
N GLU A 467 -7.90 -18.45 7.44
CA GLU A 467 -8.75 -18.91 8.53
C GLU A 467 -8.18 -20.14 9.23
N VAL A 468 -8.45 -20.25 10.53
CA VAL A 468 -8.07 -21.38 11.39
C VAL A 468 -9.30 -22.13 11.84
N HIS A 469 -9.24 -23.46 11.77
CA HIS A 469 -10.22 -24.32 12.39
C HIS A 469 -9.81 -24.63 13.84
N TYR A 470 -10.43 -23.92 14.79
CA TYR A 470 -10.18 -24.10 16.22
C TYR A 470 -10.93 -25.33 16.75
N ASN A 471 -10.19 -26.24 17.40
CA ASN A 471 -10.72 -27.42 18.07
C ASN A 471 -10.07 -27.55 19.46
N LYS A 472 -10.79 -28.20 20.40
CA LYS A 472 -10.29 -28.40 21.78
C LYS A 472 -8.95 -29.11 21.83
N ASP A 473 -8.72 -30.07 20.93
CA ASP A 473 -7.55 -30.92 20.96
C ASP A 473 -6.39 -30.38 20.11
N LYS A 474 -6.74 -29.69 18.97
CA LYS A 474 -5.72 -29.27 18.01
C LYS A 474 -6.26 -28.23 17.04
N ASN A 475 -5.57 -27.13 16.91
CA ASN A 475 -5.88 -26.08 15.95
C ASN A 475 -5.34 -26.48 14.57
N THR A 476 -6.22 -26.52 13.57
CA THR A 476 -5.86 -27.00 12.23
C THR A 476 -5.97 -25.89 11.20
N ILE A 477 -4.91 -25.72 10.40
CA ILE A 477 -4.85 -24.78 9.28
C ILE A 477 -5.12 -25.57 8.00
N ASN A 478 -6.35 -25.46 7.48
CA ASN A 478 -6.83 -26.17 6.31
C ASN A 478 -7.64 -25.29 5.34
N ASP A 479 -7.53 -23.99 5.46
CA ASP A 479 -8.15 -23.03 4.53
C ASP A 479 -7.72 -23.33 3.08
N PRO A 480 -8.67 -23.60 2.14
CA PRO A 480 -8.35 -23.98 0.77
C PRO A 480 -7.44 -22.99 0.01
N LEU A 481 -7.41 -21.73 0.42
CA LEU A 481 -6.51 -20.73 -0.18
C LEU A 481 -5.04 -21.05 0.05
N GLY A 482 -4.70 -21.73 1.16
CA GLY A 482 -3.34 -22.18 1.46
C GLY A 482 -2.68 -23.05 0.38
N ALA A 483 -3.50 -23.72 -0.47
CA ALA A 483 -2.97 -24.45 -1.61
C ALA A 483 -2.30 -23.57 -2.67
N TYR A 484 -2.75 -22.32 -2.81
CA TYR A 484 -2.31 -21.38 -3.85
C TYR A 484 -1.21 -20.41 -3.39
N THR A 485 -1.12 -20.10 -2.08
CA THR A 485 -0.09 -19.24 -1.50
C THR A 485 1.26 -19.95 -1.39
N ASP A 486 2.36 -19.21 -1.32
CA ASP A 486 3.71 -19.77 -1.12
C ASP A 486 4.00 -19.95 0.37
N VAL A 487 3.42 -19.13 1.21
CA VAL A 487 3.51 -19.16 2.68
C VAL A 487 2.12 -19.25 3.25
N VAL A 488 1.93 -20.13 4.23
CA VAL A 488 0.71 -20.23 5.04
C VAL A 488 0.82 -19.27 6.20
N SER A 489 -0.16 -18.41 6.38
CA SER A 489 -0.14 -17.45 7.48
C SER A 489 -1.53 -17.36 8.11
N VAL A 490 -1.58 -17.22 9.43
CA VAL A 490 -2.84 -17.21 10.18
C VAL A 490 -2.81 -16.19 11.32
N ASN A 491 -3.97 -15.62 11.62
CA ASN A 491 -4.18 -14.84 12.81
C ASN A 491 -4.63 -15.77 13.94
N GLU A 492 -3.98 -15.67 15.10
CA GLU A 492 -4.35 -16.44 16.29
C GLU A 492 -4.45 -15.52 17.49
N TYR A 493 -5.42 -15.76 18.35
CA TYR A 493 -5.67 -14.94 19.53
C TYR A 493 -6.03 -15.78 20.75
N LEU A 494 -5.35 -16.93 20.91
CA LEU A 494 -5.48 -17.77 22.09
C LEU A 494 -5.02 -17.00 23.34
N GLY A 495 -5.88 -16.94 24.34
CA GLY A 495 -5.63 -16.16 25.55
C GLY A 495 -6.19 -14.74 25.52
N TRP A 496 -6.73 -14.29 24.39
CA TRP A 496 -7.44 -13.00 24.29
C TRP A 496 -8.91 -13.19 23.89
N TYR A 497 -9.20 -13.63 22.65
CA TYR A 497 -10.57 -13.94 22.24
C TYR A 497 -10.98 -15.37 22.60
N ILE A 498 -10.03 -16.28 22.71
CA ILE A 498 -10.25 -17.70 23.02
C ILE A 498 -9.52 -18.05 24.30
N GLY A 499 -10.27 -18.27 25.38
CA GLY A 499 -9.75 -18.67 26.67
C GLY A 499 -8.92 -17.62 27.42
N LEU A 500 -8.08 -18.09 28.33
CA LEU A 500 -7.08 -17.31 29.05
C LEU A 500 -5.67 -17.63 28.51
N PRO A 501 -4.64 -16.81 28.78
CA PRO A 501 -3.28 -17.06 28.33
C PRO A 501 -2.74 -18.45 28.66
N SER A 502 -3.12 -19.02 29.79
CA SER A 502 -2.75 -20.41 30.18
C SER A 502 -3.20 -21.48 29.15
N TYR A 503 -4.19 -21.19 28.29
CA TYR A 503 -4.61 -22.11 27.23
C TYR A 503 -3.47 -22.37 26.22
N CYS A 504 -2.60 -21.43 26.03
CA CYS A 504 -1.40 -21.58 25.17
C CYS A 504 -0.46 -22.72 25.65
N GLN A 505 -0.51 -23.11 26.93
CA GLN A 505 0.38 -24.15 27.48
C GLN A 505 0.12 -25.52 26.88
N THR A 506 -1.12 -25.81 26.47
CA THR A 506 -1.55 -27.11 25.91
C THR A 506 -1.94 -27.03 24.44
N ALA A 507 -2.05 -25.85 23.87
CA ALA A 507 -2.44 -25.65 22.47
C ALA A 507 -1.47 -26.36 21.51
N GLN A 508 -2.04 -27.13 20.60
CA GLN A 508 -1.32 -27.81 19.53
C GLN A 508 -1.73 -27.22 18.17
N TRP A 509 -0.80 -27.22 17.24
CA TRP A 509 -1.00 -26.67 15.89
C TRP A 509 -0.59 -27.66 14.84
N GLU A 510 -1.37 -27.72 13.76
CA GLU A 510 -1.00 -28.43 12.54
C GLU A 510 -1.48 -27.69 11.31
N THR A 511 -0.86 -27.99 10.20
CA THR A 511 -1.32 -27.56 8.87
C THR A 511 -1.28 -28.74 7.92
N ILE A 512 -2.23 -28.77 6.98
CA ILE A 512 -2.26 -29.76 5.90
C ILE A 512 -1.26 -29.44 4.78
N TYR A 513 -0.58 -28.30 4.85
CA TYR A 513 0.32 -27.79 3.82
C TYR A 513 1.79 -27.98 4.23
N ASP A 514 2.59 -28.57 3.34
CA ASP A 514 4.05 -28.64 3.50
C ASP A 514 4.71 -27.33 3.03
N LYS A 515 4.46 -26.26 3.80
CA LYS A 515 4.87 -24.88 3.51
C LYS A 515 5.30 -24.15 4.78
N PRO A 516 6.08 -23.06 4.67
CA PRO A 516 6.38 -22.21 5.83
C PRO A 516 5.09 -21.66 6.46
N LEU A 517 5.10 -21.58 7.80
CA LEU A 517 4.00 -21.04 8.60
C LEU A 517 4.42 -19.76 9.31
N ILE A 518 3.59 -18.73 9.21
CA ILE A 518 3.73 -17.46 9.92
C ILE A 518 2.46 -17.21 10.76
N PHE A 519 2.63 -16.85 12.03
CA PHE A 519 1.56 -16.22 12.77
C PHE A 519 1.49 -14.74 12.40
N SER A 520 0.52 -14.41 11.53
CA SER A 520 0.36 -13.07 10.97
C SER A 520 -0.28 -12.07 11.93
N GLU A 521 -0.93 -12.54 13.00
CA GLU A 521 -1.36 -11.74 14.14
C GLU A 521 -1.45 -12.59 15.40
N THR A 522 -1.11 -11.99 16.54
CA THR A 522 -1.43 -12.43 17.89
C THR A 522 -1.31 -11.25 18.84
N GLY A 523 -2.20 -11.12 19.83
CA GLY A 523 -2.12 -9.97 20.74
C GLY A 523 -3.26 -9.87 21.74
N ALA A 524 -3.01 -9.16 22.83
CA ALA A 524 -3.98 -8.83 23.86
C ALA A 524 -4.02 -7.32 24.10
N GLY A 525 -5.18 -6.77 24.46
CA GLY A 525 -5.32 -5.35 24.76
C GLY A 525 -4.83 -5.00 26.16
N ALA A 526 -4.10 -3.87 26.27
CA ALA A 526 -3.78 -3.21 27.55
C ALA A 526 -3.85 -1.70 27.39
N LYS A 527 -4.49 -1.00 28.34
CA LYS A 527 -4.46 0.46 28.41
C LYS A 527 -3.13 0.88 29.04
N GLY A 528 -2.34 1.70 28.34
CA GLY A 528 -1.05 2.17 28.83
C GLY A 528 -1.17 2.84 30.20
N GLY A 529 -0.32 2.43 31.16
CA GLY A 529 -0.34 2.90 32.54
C GLY A 529 -1.45 2.32 33.43
N PHE A 530 -2.27 1.39 32.93
CA PHE A 530 -3.24 0.68 33.76
C PHE A 530 -2.62 -0.61 34.32
N HIS A 531 -2.38 -0.63 35.64
CA HIS A 531 -1.74 -1.71 36.37
C HIS A 531 -2.72 -2.40 37.31
N ALA A 532 -2.71 -3.75 37.31
CA ALA A 532 -3.51 -4.59 38.20
C ALA A 532 -2.88 -6.00 38.28
N ASP A 533 -3.56 -6.97 38.92
CA ASP A 533 -3.11 -8.36 38.85
C ASP A 533 -3.22 -8.92 37.41
N SER A 534 -2.45 -9.98 37.13
CA SER A 534 -2.34 -10.56 35.80
C SER A 534 -3.64 -11.19 35.24
N LEU A 535 -4.65 -11.40 36.07
CA LEU A 535 -5.97 -11.88 35.63
C LEU A 535 -6.90 -10.74 35.19
N THR A 536 -6.55 -9.51 35.54
CA THR A 536 -7.33 -8.31 35.16
C THR A 536 -7.08 -7.95 33.72
N ARG A 537 -8.05 -8.26 32.82
CA ARG A 537 -7.97 -7.86 31.42
C ARG A 537 -7.79 -6.35 31.28
N TRP A 538 -7.12 -5.93 30.21
CA TRP A 538 -6.75 -4.54 29.90
C TRP A 538 -5.62 -3.97 30.75
N SER A 539 -5.11 -4.68 31.80
CA SER A 539 -3.89 -4.28 32.50
C SER A 539 -2.65 -4.62 31.67
N GLU A 540 -1.55 -3.92 31.93
CA GLU A 540 -0.27 -4.26 31.32
C GLU A 540 0.24 -5.61 31.78
N GLU A 541 -0.08 -6.03 33.02
CA GLU A 541 0.26 -7.33 33.58
C GLU A 541 -0.46 -8.48 32.88
N TYR A 542 -1.73 -8.28 32.45
CA TYR A 542 -2.44 -9.26 31.63
C TYR A 542 -1.78 -9.41 30.26
N GLN A 543 -1.44 -8.31 29.61
CA GLN A 543 -0.76 -8.32 28.30
C GLN A 543 0.63 -8.96 28.40
N GLU A 544 1.38 -8.65 29.46
CA GLU A 544 2.68 -9.27 29.76
C GLU A 544 2.54 -10.80 29.93
N TRP A 545 1.57 -11.25 30.75
CA TRP A 545 1.28 -12.68 30.93
C TRP A 545 0.88 -13.35 29.61
N PHE A 546 0.04 -12.69 28.81
CA PHE A 546 -0.33 -13.17 27.49
C PHE A 546 0.92 -13.45 26.63
N TYR A 547 1.83 -12.51 26.50
CA TYR A 547 3.04 -12.70 25.68
C TYR A 547 4.00 -13.74 26.27
N LYS A 548 4.09 -13.87 27.60
CA LYS A 548 4.86 -14.95 28.25
C LYS A 548 4.35 -16.34 27.83
N GLU A 549 3.05 -16.54 27.83
CA GLU A 549 2.46 -17.85 27.47
C GLU A 549 2.50 -18.06 25.94
N GLN A 550 2.30 -17.03 25.15
CA GLN A 550 2.48 -17.08 23.70
C GLN A 550 3.90 -17.51 23.32
N VAL A 551 4.92 -16.90 23.90
CA VAL A 551 6.33 -17.27 23.65
C VAL A 551 6.59 -18.74 23.99
N LYS A 552 6.04 -19.24 25.10
CA LYS A 552 6.15 -20.67 25.44
C LYS A 552 5.48 -21.57 24.39
N MET A 553 4.34 -21.19 23.85
CA MET A 553 3.68 -21.91 22.76
C MET A 553 4.52 -21.87 21.48
N MET A 554 5.01 -20.69 21.08
CA MET A 554 5.82 -20.50 19.88
C MET A 554 7.10 -21.34 19.89
N LYS A 555 7.74 -21.54 21.06
CA LYS A 555 8.90 -22.43 21.22
C LYS A 555 8.58 -23.92 21.02
N ARG A 556 7.31 -24.31 20.95
CA ARG A 556 6.86 -25.70 20.72
C ARG A 556 6.19 -25.89 19.35
N MET A 557 6.19 -24.84 18.51
CA MET A 557 5.58 -24.92 17.18
C MET A 557 6.28 -25.96 16.29
N PRO A 558 5.57 -26.50 15.29
CA PRO A 558 6.15 -27.40 14.29
C PRO A 558 7.34 -26.77 13.56
N ASP A 559 8.15 -27.61 12.94
CA ASP A 559 9.38 -27.25 12.21
C ASP A 559 9.18 -26.31 11.00
N ASN A 560 7.94 -26.17 10.54
CA ASN A 560 7.56 -25.22 9.50
C ASN A 560 7.21 -23.81 10.02
N TYR A 561 7.24 -23.60 11.33
CA TYR A 561 7.02 -22.25 11.91
C TYR A 561 8.24 -21.37 11.68
N THR A 562 8.09 -20.34 10.85
CA THR A 562 9.20 -19.52 10.34
C THR A 562 9.09 -18.05 10.66
N GLY A 563 8.06 -17.63 11.38
CA GLY A 563 7.92 -16.22 11.74
C GLY A 563 6.60 -15.85 12.40
N LEU A 564 6.58 -14.64 12.91
CA LEU A 564 5.40 -14.04 13.51
C LEU A 564 5.37 -12.52 13.30
N THR A 565 4.17 -11.95 13.31
CA THR A 565 3.93 -10.50 13.31
C THR A 565 2.84 -10.16 14.30
N PRO A 566 3.17 -10.07 15.62
CA PRO A 566 2.18 -9.74 16.66
C PRO A 566 1.39 -8.45 16.34
N TRP A 567 0.15 -8.43 16.78
CA TRP A 567 -0.78 -7.31 16.66
C TRP A 567 -0.76 -6.49 17.95
N ILE A 568 -0.09 -5.38 18.01
CA ILE A 568 0.51 -4.53 16.97
C ILE A 568 1.63 -3.68 17.58
N LEU A 569 2.44 -3.01 16.79
CA LEU A 569 3.55 -2.17 17.26
C LEU A 569 3.07 -1.08 18.23
N ALA A 570 2.09 -0.29 17.84
CA ALA A 570 1.55 0.80 18.64
C ALA A 570 0.01 0.81 18.62
N ASP A 571 -0.59 1.35 19.67
CA ASP A 571 -2.04 1.62 19.70
C ASP A 571 -2.43 2.50 18.53
N PHE A 572 -3.58 2.23 17.91
CA PHE A 572 -4.05 2.94 16.73
C PHE A 572 -5.54 3.31 16.84
N ARG A 573 -5.96 4.31 16.11
CA ARG A 573 -7.35 4.78 16.11
C ARG A 573 -8.28 3.80 15.41
N SER A 574 -9.41 3.49 16.08
CA SER A 574 -10.48 2.70 15.49
C SER A 574 -11.84 3.12 16.02
N PRO A 575 -12.80 3.51 15.15
CA PRO A 575 -14.14 3.94 15.57
C PRO A 575 -14.96 2.79 16.15
N LYS A 576 -14.54 1.54 15.97
CA LYS A 576 -15.18 0.35 16.53
C LYS A 576 -14.81 0.08 18.00
N ARG A 577 -13.77 0.73 18.52
CA ARG A 577 -13.21 0.46 19.85
C ARG A 577 -13.80 1.42 20.88
N ASN A 578 -15.09 1.20 21.21
CA ASN A 578 -15.93 2.14 21.95
C ASN A 578 -16.05 1.88 23.45
N ASN A 579 -15.29 0.93 24.03
CA ASN A 579 -15.31 0.73 25.48
C ASN A 579 -14.79 2.01 26.18
N PRO A 580 -15.64 2.72 26.95
CA PRO A 580 -15.29 4.04 27.48
C PRO A 580 -14.25 3.99 28.59
N THR A 581 -14.03 2.82 29.20
CA THR A 581 -13.05 2.65 30.28
C THR A 581 -11.65 2.36 29.76
N TYR A 582 -11.54 1.53 28.73
CA TYR A 582 -10.25 1.02 28.30
C TYR A 582 -9.85 1.44 26.89
N GLN A 583 -10.82 1.59 25.97
CA GLN A 583 -10.50 1.78 24.55
C GLN A 583 -10.56 3.24 24.09
N GLU A 584 -11.62 3.98 24.37
CA GLU A 584 -11.77 5.42 24.06
C GLU A 584 -11.47 5.76 22.57
N GLY A 585 -11.88 4.88 21.65
CA GLY A 585 -11.61 5.02 20.21
C GLY A 585 -10.24 4.48 19.76
N TRP A 586 -9.54 3.71 20.62
CA TRP A 586 -8.25 3.10 20.32
C TRP A 586 -8.30 1.58 20.35
N ASN A 587 -7.66 0.93 19.39
CA ASN A 587 -7.29 -0.46 19.55
C ASN A 587 -6.04 -0.53 20.43
N ARG A 588 -6.20 -1.07 21.63
CA ARG A 588 -5.19 -1.10 22.71
C ARG A 588 -4.27 -2.33 22.67
N LYS A 589 -4.16 -3.01 21.53
CA LYS A 589 -3.26 -4.16 21.41
C LYS A 589 -1.80 -3.76 21.10
N GLY A 590 -1.52 -2.48 20.93
CA GLY A 590 -0.15 -1.98 20.77
C GLY A 590 0.77 -2.42 21.90
N LEU A 591 2.02 -2.69 21.58
CA LEU A 591 3.11 -2.83 22.56
C LEU A 591 3.61 -1.47 23.06
N ILE A 592 3.28 -0.43 22.32
CA ILE A 592 3.52 0.99 22.61
C ILE A 592 2.16 1.66 22.69
N ASP A 593 1.95 2.52 23.68
CA ASP A 593 0.70 3.25 23.84
C ASP A 593 0.61 4.46 22.88
N GLU A 594 -0.53 5.15 22.90
CA GLU A 594 -0.78 6.34 22.07
C GLU A 594 0.10 7.55 22.40
N LYS A 595 0.87 7.47 23.47
CA LYS A 595 1.81 8.52 23.92
C LYS A 595 3.27 8.16 23.61
N GLY A 596 3.51 6.99 23.00
CA GLY A 596 4.85 6.50 22.70
C GLY A 596 5.50 5.72 23.85
N ASN A 597 4.79 5.42 24.96
CA ASN A 597 5.34 4.66 26.07
C ASN A 597 5.27 3.16 25.78
N LYS A 598 6.35 2.45 26.06
CA LYS A 598 6.43 0.99 25.93
C LYS A 598 5.73 0.32 27.09
N LYS A 599 4.77 -0.55 26.77
CA LYS A 599 4.07 -1.37 27.75
C LYS A 599 4.94 -2.56 28.19
N LYS A 600 4.63 -3.21 29.32
CA LYS A 600 5.40 -4.36 29.83
C LYS A 600 5.61 -5.47 28.81
N ALA A 601 4.60 -5.77 27.99
CA ALA A 601 4.66 -6.80 26.96
C ALA A 601 5.72 -6.53 25.87
N PHE A 602 6.09 -5.26 25.64
CA PHE A 602 7.18 -4.91 24.71
C PHE A 602 8.49 -5.61 25.12
N TYR A 603 8.81 -5.61 26.38
CA TYR A 603 10.06 -6.18 26.89
C TYR A 603 10.05 -7.71 26.89
N GLU A 604 8.88 -8.34 27.06
CA GLU A 604 8.76 -9.80 26.94
C GLU A 604 8.98 -10.28 25.51
N LEU A 605 8.37 -9.60 24.53
CA LEU A 605 8.57 -9.94 23.12
C LEU A 605 10.01 -9.62 22.68
N LYS A 606 10.56 -8.49 23.13
CA LYS A 606 11.96 -8.12 22.85
C LYS A 606 12.92 -9.20 23.31
N LYS A 607 12.75 -9.70 24.54
CA LYS A 607 13.58 -10.79 25.08
C LYS A 607 13.56 -12.02 24.18
N TYR A 608 12.38 -12.43 23.71
CA TYR A 608 12.25 -13.55 22.79
C TYR A 608 12.96 -13.29 21.45
N TYR A 609 12.84 -12.08 20.91
CA TYR A 609 13.51 -11.70 19.66
C TYR A 609 15.03 -11.61 19.82
N ASP A 610 15.53 -11.19 20.96
CA ASP A 610 16.97 -11.19 21.26
C ASP A 610 17.54 -12.63 21.32
N GLU A 611 16.77 -13.57 21.90
CA GLU A 611 17.11 -15.00 21.90
C GLU A 611 17.21 -15.56 20.47
N LEU A 612 16.16 -15.36 19.66
CA LEU A 612 16.10 -15.81 18.27
C LEU A 612 17.22 -15.19 17.38
N ALA A 613 17.50 -13.90 17.57
CA ALA A 613 18.57 -13.23 16.84
C ALA A 613 19.94 -13.82 17.17
N THR A 614 20.16 -14.18 18.43
CA THR A 614 21.40 -14.84 18.90
C THR A 614 21.53 -16.25 18.28
N GLU A 615 20.45 -17.02 18.23
CA GLU A 615 20.43 -18.35 17.61
C GLU A 615 20.75 -18.27 16.11
N GLN A 616 20.06 -17.38 15.39
CA GLN A 616 20.31 -17.16 13.95
C GLN A 616 21.75 -16.70 13.66
N SER A 617 22.38 -15.97 14.57
CA SER A 617 23.78 -15.54 14.38
C SER A 617 24.79 -16.67 14.49
N LYS A 618 24.47 -17.75 15.21
CA LYS A 618 25.32 -18.93 15.34
C LYS A 618 25.26 -19.88 14.13
N GLU A 619 24.17 -19.80 13.35
CA GLU A 619 23.98 -20.58 12.11
C GLU A 619 24.62 -19.90 10.88
N LYS A 620 25.13 -18.70 11.02
CA LYS A 620 25.83 -17.91 9.97
C LYS A 620 27.33 -18.19 9.95
#